data_59be3d618b14442599dce3bfd2eb1c84
#
_entry.id   59be3d618b14442599dce3bfd2eb1c84
#
_cell.length_a   1.000
_cell.length_b   1.000
_cell.length_c   1.000
_cell.angle_alpha   90.00
_cell.angle_beta   90.00
_cell.angle_gamma   90.00
#
_symmetry.space_group_name_H-M   'P 1'
#
loop_
_entity.id
_entity.type
_entity.pdbx_description
1 polymer ?
#
loop_
_entity_poly.entity_id
_entity_poly.type
_entity_poly.pdbx_seq_one_letter_code
_entity_poly.pdbx_strand_id
1 'polypeptide(L)'
;MRTHSNDQDWVVSWHHSTEKPTGRAHGAAGVCLTHPGELVLISHDGDHWGLPACRPEGNEQPEETLVREMLEEACALVTGYRLLGSSRSLCIEGHERGLVLVRSYWRAEVMVQPYAPRFEVRHRRPIPAAQALNVVRDPDRAGTRVALRALREAGIC
;
A
#
# COMPACT_ATOMS: atom_id res chain seq x y z
N MET A 1 -10.87 -0.90 13.53
CA MET A 1 -11.74 -0.51 12.40
C MET A 1 -12.36 -1.76 11.80
N ARG A 2 -13.66 -1.83 11.72
CA ARG A 2 -14.37 -2.94 11.03
C ARG A 2 -14.54 -2.65 9.55
N THR A 3 -14.43 -3.69 8.74
CA THR A 3 -14.65 -3.63 7.28
C THR A 3 -15.17 -4.96 6.76
N HIS A 4 -15.93 -4.89 5.67
CA HIS A 4 -16.40 -6.06 4.92
C HIS A 4 -15.65 -6.14 3.60
N SER A 5 -15.07 -7.30 3.29
CA SER A 5 -14.37 -7.56 2.04
C SER A 5 -14.36 -9.05 1.72
N ASN A 6 -14.59 -9.39 0.45
CA ASN A 6 -14.64 -10.79 -0.03
C ASN A 6 -15.61 -11.67 0.77
N ASP A 7 -16.81 -11.14 1.04
CA ASP A 7 -17.86 -11.81 1.83
C ASP A 7 -17.41 -12.22 3.24
N GLN A 8 -16.50 -11.46 3.81
CA GLN A 8 -15.95 -11.69 5.15
C GLN A 8 -15.83 -10.39 5.93
N ASP A 9 -15.94 -10.48 7.24
CA ASP A 9 -15.77 -9.34 8.14
C ASP A 9 -14.38 -9.35 8.78
N TRP A 10 -13.76 -8.19 8.76
CA TRP A 10 -12.40 -7.98 9.24
C TRP A 10 -12.32 -6.87 10.28
N VAL A 11 -11.42 -7.04 11.23
CA VAL A 11 -10.97 -5.96 12.12
C VAL A 11 -9.56 -5.56 11.73
N VAL A 12 -9.39 -4.30 11.35
CA VAL A 12 -8.11 -3.75 10.90
C VAL A 12 -7.58 -2.77 11.93
N SER A 13 -6.31 -2.94 12.30
CA SER A 13 -5.56 -2.05 13.20
C SER A 13 -4.28 -1.57 12.54
N TRP A 14 -3.84 -0.38 12.92
CA TRP A 14 -2.54 0.16 12.54
C TRP A 14 -1.53 -0.01 13.67
N HIS A 15 -0.31 -0.38 13.30
CA HIS A 15 0.82 -0.53 14.20
C HIS A 15 1.99 0.32 13.73
N HIS A 16 2.60 1.06 14.64
CA HIS A 16 3.79 1.86 14.36
C HIS A 16 4.98 1.01 13.91
N SER A 17 5.95 1.64 13.26
CA SER A 17 7.17 0.98 12.78
C SER A 17 8.00 0.32 13.89
N THR A 18 7.83 0.79 15.14
CA THR A 18 8.48 0.19 16.33
C THR A 18 7.78 -1.07 16.84
N GLU A 19 6.56 -1.30 16.39
CA GLU A 19 5.78 -2.49 16.73
C GLU A 19 5.98 -3.58 15.67
N LYS A 20 5.97 -4.84 16.09
CA LYS A 20 6.04 -5.99 15.17
C LYS A 20 4.79 -6.84 15.37
N PRO A 21 3.66 -6.49 14.74
CA PRO A 21 2.45 -7.28 14.86
C PRO A 21 2.68 -8.68 14.27
N THR A 22 2.16 -9.68 14.95
CA THR A 22 2.20 -11.07 14.48
C THR A 22 1.07 -11.36 13.53
N GLY A 23 1.34 -12.18 12.52
CA GLY A 23 0.39 -12.58 11.51
C GLY A 23 1.08 -13.05 10.25
N ARG A 24 0.29 -13.53 9.30
CA ARG A 24 0.78 -13.95 7.99
C ARG A 24 1.15 -12.73 7.15
N ALA A 25 2.32 -12.72 6.57
CA ALA A 25 2.74 -11.68 5.65
C ALA A 25 1.78 -11.58 4.45
N HIS A 26 1.23 -10.39 4.23
CA HIS A 26 0.25 -10.12 3.17
C HIS A 26 0.74 -9.11 2.13
N GLY A 27 1.95 -8.63 2.26
CA GLY A 27 2.58 -7.77 1.30
C GLY A 27 3.15 -6.49 1.84
N ALA A 28 3.54 -5.63 0.89
CA ALA A 28 4.07 -4.31 1.14
C ALA A 28 3.32 -3.27 0.31
N ALA A 29 3.14 -2.08 0.86
CA ALA A 29 2.58 -0.93 0.16
C ALA A 29 3.56 0.24 0.25
N GLY A 30 3.62 1.06 -0.80
CA GLY A 30 4.56 2.17 -0.87
C GLY A 30 3.89 3.54 -0.97
N VAL A 31 4.26 4.46 -0.08
CA VAL A 31 4.10 5.88 -0.29
C VAL A 31 5.33 6.32 -1.10
N CYS A 32 5.20 6.25 -2.43
CA CYS A 32 6.30 6.43 -3.37
C CYS A 32 6.41 7.89 -3.81
N LEU A 33 7.52 8.53 -3.46
CA LEU A 33 7.78 9.93 -3.75
C LEU A 33 8.92 10.08 -4.75
N THR A 34 8.67 10.87 -5.78
CA THR A 34 9.71 11.31 -6.72
C THR A 34 10.52 12.46 -6.13
N HIS A 35 11.67 12.77 -6.72
CA HIS A 35 12.52 13.88 -6.28
C HIS A 35 11.79 15.24 -6.27
N PRO A 36 10.95 15.59 -7.28
CA PRO A 36 10.19 16.85 -7.22
C PRO A 36 9.03 16.82 -6.20
N GLY A 37 8.82 15.74 -5.48
CA GLY A 37 7.78 15.65 -4.44
C GLY A 37 6.42 15.23 -4.97
N GLU A 38 6.37 14.47 -6.05
CA GLU A 38 5.15 13.86 -6.55
C GLU A 38 4.93 12.49 -5.91
N LEU A 39 3.68 12.22 -5.55
CA LEU A 39 3.23 10.91 -5.09
C LEU A 39 2.81 10.06 -6.28
N VAL A 40 3.34 8.85 -6.40
CA VAL A 40 2.97 7.91 -7.45
C VAL A 40 1.78 7.07 -7.00
N LEU A 41 0.66 7.19 -7.70
CA LEU A 41 -0.54 6.39 -7.51
C LEU A 41 -0.74 5.43 -8.67
N ILE A 42 -1.42 4.34 -8.40
CA ILE A 42 -1.82 3.34 -9.39
C ILE A 42 -3.33 3.13 -9.38
N SER A 43 -3.85 2.62 -10.48
CA SER A 43 -5.25 2.23 -10.60
C SER A 43 -5.39 1.01 -11.51
N HIS A 44 -6.31 0.11 -11.16
CA HIS A 44 -6.69 -1.04 -11.99
C HIS A 44 -7.76 -0.66 -13.03
N ASP A 45 -8.63 0.29 -12.70
CA ASP A 45 -9.80 0.67 -13.49
C ASP A 45 -9.74 2.08 -14.08
N GLY A 46 -8.75 2.89 -13.69
CA GLY A 46 -8.61 4.30 -14.10
C GLY A 46 -9.43 5.29 -13.28
N ASP A 47 -10.30 4.82 -12.41
CA ASP A 47 -11.21 5.65 -11.58
C ASP A 47 -10.82 5.67 -10.10
N HIS A 48 -10.42 4.52 -9.56
CA HIS A 48 -10.01 4.36 -8.16
C HIS A 48 -8.49 4.32 -8.05
N TRP A 49 -7.94 5.34 -7.39
CA TRP A 49 -6.50 5.53 -7.23
C TRP A 49 -6.03 5.17 -5.83
N GLY A 50 -4.94 4.45 -5.73
CA GLY A 50 -4.38 4.01 -4.47
C GLY A 50 -2.87 3.89 -4.48
N LEU A 51 -2.32 3.57 -3.32
CA LEU A 51 -0.90 3.28 -3.18
C LEU A 51 -0.56 1.96 -3.90
N PRO A 52 0.59 1.88 -4.58
CA PRO A 52 1.10 0.60 -5.07
C PRO A 52 1.24 -0.39 -3.92
N ALA A 53 0.68 -1.58 -4.07
CA ALA A 53 0.70 -2.59 -3.03
C ALA A 53 0.51 -3.99 -3.61
N CYS A 54 1.31 -4.94 -3.15
CA CYS A 54 1.19 -6.33 -3.58
C CYS A 54 1.62 -7.34 -2.52
N ARG A 55 1.45 -8.61 -2.86
CA ARG A 55 1.76 -9.74 -1.99
C ARG A 55 3.22 -10.20 -2.16
N PRO A 56 3.84 -10.76 -1.11
CA PRO A 56 5.17 -11.34 -1.24
C PRO A 56 5.13 -12.58 -2.15
N GLU A 57 6.21 -12.82 -2.86
CA GLU A 57 6.45 -14.05 -3.60
C GLU A 57 7.47 -14.92 -2.86
N GLY A 58 7.14 -16.22 -2.69
CA GLY A 58 8.02 -17.14 -1.99
C GLY A 58 8.38 -16.66 -0.59
N ASN A 59 9.68 -16.61 -0.31
CA ASN A 59 10.24 -16.20 0.99
C ASN A 59 10.73 -14.75 1.03
N GLU A 60 10.18 -13.88 0.18
CA GLU A 60 10.57 -12.47 0.16
C GLU A 60 10.40 -11.81 1.52
N GLN A 61 11.40 -11.03 1.90
CA GLN A 61 11.25 -10.08 2.99
C GLN A 61 10.39 -8.88 2.55
N PRO A 62 9.75 -8.13 3.47
CA PRO A 62 8.91 -6.99 3.10
C PRO A 62 9.60 -5.96 2.21
N GLU A 63 10.90 -5.70 2.43
CA GLU A 63 11.70 -4.78 1.63
C GLU A 63 11.89 -5.28 0.20
N GLU A 64 12.11 -6.56 0.03
CA GLU A 64 12.27 -7.19 -1.29
C GLU A 64 10.95 -7.13 -2.07
N THR A 65 9.84 -7.41 -1.40
CA THR A 65 8.50 -7.26 -1.97
C THR A 65 8.26 -5.82 -2.43
N LEU A 66 8.59 -4.83 -1.59
CA LEU A 66 8.43 -3.41 -1.92
C LEU A 66 9.19 -3.07 -3.21
N VAL A 67 10.48 -3.40 -3.28
CA VAL A 67 11.34 -3.05 -4.42
C VAL A 67 10.84 -3.70 -5.71
N ARG A 68 10.52 -4.98 -5.66
CA ARG A 68 10.00 -5.72 -6.82
C ARG A 68 8.67 -5.15 -7.31
N GLU A 69 7.74 -4.94 -6.39
CA GLU A 69 6.39 -4.50 -6.73
C GLU A 69 6.32 -3.06 -7.24
N MET A 70 7.13 -2.17 -6.69
CA MET A 70 7.19 -0.80 -7.21
C MET A 70 7.68 -0.79 -8.65
N LEU A 71 8.63 -1.66 -8.99
CA LEU A 71 9.12 -1.78 -10.36
C LEU A 71 8.07 -2.42 -11.28
N GLU A 72 7.41 -3.48 -10.83
CA GLU A 72 6.41 -4.20 -11.64
C GLU A 72 5.12 -3.41 -11.83
N GLU A 73 4.55 -2.88 -10.77
CA GLU A 73 3.24 -2.21 -10.81
C GLU A 73 3.33 -0.75 -11.23
N ALA A 74 4.31 -0.03 -10.72
CA ALA A 74 4.42 1.41 -10.92
C ALA A 74 5.52 1.82 -11.91
N CYS A 75 6.33 0.88 -12.41
CA CYS A 75 7.54 1.18 -13.18
C CYS A 75 8.40 2.23 -12.47
N ALA A 76 8.59 2.05 -11.16
CA ALA A 76 9.30 2.94 -10.29
C ALA A 76 10.46 2.22 -9.61
N LEU A 77 11.68 2.72 -9.81
CA LEU A 77 12.89 2.19 -9.19
C LEU A 77 13.04 2.78 -7.79
N VAL A 78 13.02 1.94 -6.77
CA VAL A 78 13.22 2.35 -5.37
C VAL A 78 14.70 2.65 -5.13
N THR A 79 15.00 3.86 -4.68
CA THR A 79 16.36 4.31 -4.36
C THR A 79 16.60 4.44 -2.85
N GLY A 80 15.56 4.47 -2.05
CA GLY A 80 15.62 4.48 -0.60
C GLY A 80 14.26 4.19 -0.01
N TYR A 81 14.21 3.68 1.20
CA TYR A 81 12.95 3.36 1.87
C TYR A 81 13.04 3.44 3.38
N ARG A 82 11.90 3.69 4.02
CA ARG A 82 11.73 3.71 5.46
C ARG A 82 10.37 3.12 5.84
N LEU A 83 10.36 2.20 6.81
CA LEU A 83 9.12 1.61 7.33
C LEU A 83 8.30 2.67 8.07
N LEU A 84 7.03 2.80 7.71
CA LEU A 84 6.05 3.69 8.36
C LEU A 84 5.28 2.98 9.46
N GLY A 85 4.90 1.75 9.20
CA GLY A 85 4.11 0.93 10.08
C GLY A 85 3.51 -0.26 9.35
N SER A 86 2.55 -0.91 9.98
CA SER A 86 1.86 -2.06 9.42
C SER A 86 0.38 -2.03 9.71
N SER A 87 -0.42 -2.54 8.81
CA SER A 87 -1.81 -2.90 9.09
C SER A 87 -1.88 -4.37 9.47
N ARG A 88 -2.66 -4.65 10.51
CA ARG A 88 -3.00 -6.02 10.93
C ARG A 88 -4.50 -6.21 10.74
N SER A 89 -4.87 -7.19 9.94
CA SER A 89 -6.25 -7.52 9.63
C SER A 89 -6.59 -8.90 10.21
N LEU A 90 -7.55 -8.94 11.11
CA LEU A 90 -8.09 -10.17 11.68
C LEU A 90 -9.45 -10.47 11.04
N CYS A 91 -9.60 -11.64 10.44
CA CYS A 91 -10.88 -12.13 9.97
C CYS A 91 -11.72 -12.59 11.17
N ILE A 92 -12.85 -11.93 11.41
CA ILE A 92 -13.73 -12.22 12.54
C ILE A 92 -14.95 -13.03 12.12
N GLU A 93 -15.34 -12.97 10.85
CA GLU A 93 -16.48 -13.73 10.31
C GLU A 93 -16.22 -14.06 8.83
N GLY A 94 -16.55 -15.29 8.44
CA GLY A 94 -16.36 -15.82 7.10
C GLY A 94 -15.57 -17.13 7.10
N HIS A 95 -15.21 -17.59 5.89
CA HIS A 95 -14.52 -18.87 5.70
C HIS A 95 -13.05 -18.85 6.18
N GLU A 96 -12.45 -17.68 6.29
CA GLU A 96 -11.09 -17.50 6.82
C GLU A 96 -11.07 -17.02 8.28
N ARG A 97 -12.16 -17.21 9.02
CA ARG A 97 -12.24 -16.76 10.42
C ARG A 97 -11.03 -17.20 11.23
N GLY A 98 -10.40 -16.25 11.91
CA GLY A 98 -9.18 -16.45 12.69
C GLY A 98 -7.89 -16.15 11.92
N LEU A 99 -7.94 -15.99 10.60
CA LEU A 99 -6.78 -15.58 9.81
C LEU A 99 -6.36 -14.16 10.20
N VAL A 100 -5.06 -14.00 10.39
CA VAL A 100 -4.43 -12.71 10.66
C VAL A 100 -3.45 -12.39 9.55
N LEU A 101 -3.68 -11.26 8.89
CA LEU A 101 -2.84 -10.76 7.80
C LEU A 101 -2.10 -9.50 8.24
N VAL A 102 -0.82 -9.39 7.90
CA VAL A 102 0.01 -8.21 8.18
C VAL A 102 0.58 -7.67 6.87
N ARG A 103 0.31 -6.39 6.59
CA ARG A 103 0.89 -5.67 5.45
C ARG A 103 1.75 -4.54 5.96
N SER A 104 2.98 -4.46 5.46
CA SER A 104 3.89 -3.35 5.75
C SER A 104 3.64 -2.15 4.85
N TYR A 105 3.84 -0.95 5.39
CA TYR A 105 3.71 0.32 4.67
C TYR A 105 5.02 1.09 4.77
N TRP A 106 5.49 1.55 3.62
CA TRP A 106 6.81 2.15 3.46
C TRP A 106 6.71 3.53 2.83
N ARG A 107 7.53 4.46 3.28
CA ARG A 107 7.89 5.61 2.48
C ARG A 107 9.04 5.21 1.58
N ALA A 108 8.91 5.39 0.27
CA ALA A 108 9.91 5.03 -0.71
C ALA A 108 10.27 6.24 -1.57
N GLU A 109 11.56 6.50 -1.71
CA GLU A 109 12.08 7.41 -2.72
C GLU A 109 12.20 6.63 -4.02
N VAL A 110 11.64 7.15 -5.10
CA VAL A 110 11.61 6.44 -6.38
C VAL A 110 12.05 7.29 -7.57
N MET A 111 12.60 6.61 -8.56
CA MET A 111 12.82 7.16 -9.91
C MET A 111 11.81 6.48 -10.84
N VAL A 112 10.88 7.26 -11.40
CA VAL A 112 9.90 6.72 -12.34
C VAL A 112 10.54 6.43 -13.69
N GLN A 113 10.20 5.26 -14.24
CA GLN A 113 10.56 4.82 -15.57
C GLN A 113 9.38 5.04 -16.53
N PRO A 114 9.57 5.01 -17.86
CA PRO A 114 8.47 5.00 -18.80
C PRO A 114 7.46 3.92 -18.43
N TYR A 115 6.17 4.29 -18.38
CA TYR A 115 5.14 3.36 -17.94
C TYR A 115 4.82 2.36 -19.04
N ALA A 116 5.12 1.08 -18.76
CA ALA A 116 4.84 -0.05 -19.62
C ALA A 116 4.09 -1.11 -18.78
N PRO A 117 2.75 -1.05 -18.71
CA PRO A 117 1.98 -1.98 -17.89
C PRO A 117 2.11 -3.41 -18.44
N ARG A 118 2.55 -4.34 -17.58
CA ARG A 118 2.76 -5.76 -17.91
C ARG A 118 1.89 -6.69 -17.09
N PHE A 119 1.31 -6.18 -16.01
CA PHE A 119 0.54 -6.92 -15.01
C PHE A 119 -0.88 -6.37 -14.89
N GLU A 120 -1.55 -6.63 -13.78
CA GLU A 120 -2.93 -6.22 -13.53
C GLU A 120 -3.12 -4.72 -13.43
N VAL A 121 -2.10 -3.98 -12.99
CA VAL A 121 -2.15 -2.52 -12.90
C VAL A 121 -2.03 -1.92 -14.29
N ARG A 122 -3.03 -1.15 -14.69
CA ARG A 122 -3.13 -0.57 -16.03
C ARG A 122 -2.86 0.92 -16.09
N HIS A 123 -2.88 1.60 -14.94
CA HIS A 123 -2.77 3.05 -14.88
C HIS A 123 -1.82 3.49 -13.75
N ARG A 124 -0.98 4.44 -14.06
CA ARG A 124 -0.10 5.13 -13.12
C ARG A 124 -0.32 6.63 -13.24
N ARG A 125 -0.39 7.31 -12.11
CA ARG A 125 -0.56 8.76 -12.06
C ARG A 125 0.33 9.37 -10.98
N PRO A 126 1.40 10.09 -11.34
CA PRO A 126 2.08 10.96 -10.40
C PRO A 126 1.24 12.21 -10.15
N ILE A 127 1.11 12.59 -8.89
CA ILE A 127 0.41 13.82 -8.47
C ILE A 127 1.25 14.60 -7.47
N PRO A 128 1.09 15.92 -7.39
CA PRO A 128 1.68 16.66 -6.28
C PRO A 128 1.24 16.06 -4.93
N ALA A 129 2.18 15.82 -4.02
CA ALA A 129 1.88 15.15 -2.75
C ALA A 129 0.78 15.88 -1.95
N ALA A 130 0.71 17.21 -2.04
CA ALA A 130 -0.34 18.01 -1.41
C ALA A 130 -1.76 17.68 -1.90
N GLN A 131 -1.91 17.04 -3.05
CA GLN A 131 -3.21 16.64 -3.61
C GLN A 131 -3.64 15.22 -3.25
N ALA A 132 -2.80 14.49 -2.52
CA ALA A 132 -3.03 13.08 -2.21
C ALA A 132 -4.41 12.81 -1.59
N LEU A 133 -4.81 13.61 -0.61
CA LEU A 133 -6.11 13.50 0.06
C LEU A 133 -7.31 13.73 -0.86
N ASN A 134 -7.11 14.49 -1.94
CA ASN A 134 -8.16 14.78 -2.90
C ASN A 134 -8.37 13.65 -3.90
N VAL A 135 -7.37 12.83 -4.11
CA VAL A 135 -7.39 11.76 -5.11
C VAL A 135 -7.63 10.38 -4.45
N VAL A 136 -7.01 10.13 -3.31
CA VAL A 136 -7.25 8.91 -2.51
C VAL A 136 -8.51 9.11 -1.65
N ARG A 137 -9.67 9.01 -2.28
CA ARG A 137 -10.96 9.30 -1.65
C ARG A 137 -11.91 8.14 -1.80
N ASP A 138 -11.97 7.29 -0.86
CA ASP A 138 -13.11 6.39 -0.68
C ASP A 138 -13.14 5.97 0.80
N PRO A 139 -13.79 6.76 1.67
CA PRO A 139 -13.78 6.48 3.11
C PRO A 139 -14.47 5.16 3.47
N ASP A 140 -15.26 4.61 2.58
CA ASP A 140 -15.96 3.35 2.80
C ASP A 140 -15.09 2.13 2.50
N ARG A 141 -14.01 2.32 1.74
CA ARG A 141 -13.02 1.28 1.52
C ARG A 141 -11.99 1.25 2.66
N ALA A 142 -11.84 0.11 3.30
CA ALA A 142 -10.87 -0.09 4.37
C ALA A 142 -9.43 0.20 3.91
N GLY A 143 -9.09 -0.18 2.70
CA GLY A 143 -7.77 0.10 2.09
C GLY A 143 -7.46 1.60 2.04
N THR A 144 -8.46 2.43 1.76
CA THR A 144 -8.29 3.89 1.74
C THR A 144 -7.96 4.45 3.12
N ARG A 145 -8.63 3.99 4.17
CA ARG A 145 -8.36 4.47 5.54
C ARG A 145 -6.94 4.14 5.98
N VAL A 146 -6.46 2.96 5.65
CA VAL A 146 -5.09 2.55 5.95
C VAL A 146 -4.09 3.34 5.10
N ALA A 147 -4.38 3.56 3.81
CA ALA A 147 -3.58 4.40 2.93
C ALA A 147 -3.47 5.83 3.46
N LEU A 148 -4.57 6.43 3.90
CA LEU A 148 -4.57 7.77 4.52
C LEU A 148 -3.71 7.81 5.79
N ARG A 149 -3.74 6.74 6.59
CA ARG A 149 -2.85 6.64 7.75
C ARG A 149 -1.38 6.59 7.32
N ALA A 150 -1.04 5.78 6.33
CA ALA A 150 0.31 5.70 5.79
C ALA A 150 0.80 7.06 5.24
N LEU A 151 -0.06 7.80 4.54
CA LEU A 151 0.26 9.16 4.05
C LEU A 151 0.60 10.11 5.21
N ARG A 152 -0.15 10.06 6.29
CA ARG A 152 0.14 10.87 7.49
C ARG A 152 1.47 10.49 8.13
N GLU A 153 1.73 9.21 8.32
CA GLU A 153 3.01 8.72 8.86
C GLU A 153 4.20 9.07 7.94
N ALA A 154 3.96 9.21 6.65
CA ALA A 154 4.96 9.67 5.69
C ALA A 154 5.17 11.20 5.70
N GLY A 155 4.36 11.94 6.44
CA GLY A 155 4.43 13.40 6.51
C GLY A 155 3.82 14.11 5.29
N ILE A 156 2.91 13.44 4.57
CA ILE A 156 2.25 14.01 3.38
C ILE A 156 1.04 14.88 3.75
N CYS A 157 0.42 14.59 4.86
CA CYS A 157 -0.76 15.31 5.35
C CYS A 157 -0.91 15.23 6.87
#